data_a5ad4ed4e469c461925f859d29878bd6
#
_entry.id   a5ad4ed4e469c461925f859d29878bd6
#
_cell.length_a   1.000
_cell.length_b   1.000
_cell.length_c   1.000
_cell.angle_alpha   90.00
_cell.angle_beta   90.00
_cell.angle_gamma   90.00
#
_symmetry.space_group_name_H-M   'P 1'
#
loop_
_entity.id
_entity.type
_entity.pdbx_description
1 polymer ?
#
loop_
_entity_poly.entity_id
_entity_poly.type
_entity_poly.pdbx_seq_one_letter_code
_entity_poly.pdbx_strand_id
1 'polypeptide(L)'
;MTRPVIALLLVLAIACSASANLDGCLVMMTSPTEVLPGGTYTFSFWVQNESQDGEGIATIQISFPDGYTIFEGTMACDEIVVGRPSFDMYIPPIDHTAIWEDNNGGTGEILPTEGTTVYIDATVADVSYGTPIFWCVQGDGAGDEVHEVCGCIQVAINPVEDLSWTAIKALYR
;
A
#
# COMPACT_ATOMS: atom_id res chain seq x y z
N MET A 1 27.78 27.89 -61.85
CA MET A 1 26.55 27.15 -61.49
C MET A 1 26.78 26.42 -60.18
N THR A 2 26.43 27.04 -59.08
CA THR A 2 26.57 26.46 -57.72
C THR A 2 25.21 25.92 -57.28
N ARG A 3 25.15 24.60 -57.04
CA ARG A 3 23.96 23.93 -56.49
C ARG A 3 23.93 24.14 -54.97
N PRO A 4 22.80 24.61 -54.41
CA PRO A 4 22.65 24.62 -52.95
C PRO A 4 22.37 23.20 -52.46
N VAL A 5 23.22 22.73 -51.56
CA VAL A 5 22.98 21.51 -50.79
C VAL A 5 21.96 21.87 -49.71
N ILE A 6 20.73 21.43 -49.84
CA ILE A 6 19.71 21.52 -48.80
C ILE A 6 20.05 20.45 -47.78
N ALA A 7 20.62 20.86 -46.66
CA ALA A 7 20.76 20.01 -45.50
C ALA A 7 19.39 19.83 -44.85
N LEU A 8 18.78 18.67 -45.09
CA LEU A 8 17.56 18.22 -44.42
C LEU A 8 17.93 17.89 -42.98
N LEU A 9 17.71 18.80 -42.06
CA LEU A 9 17.82 18.56 -40.63
C LEU A 9 16.64 17.67 -40.25
N LEU A 10 16.87 16.38 -40.17
CA LEU A 10 15.93 15.40 -39.61
C LEU A 10 15.97 15.60 -38.09
N VAL A 11 15.11 16.43 -37.55
CA VAL A 11 14.87 16.50 -36.09
C VAL A 11 14.17 15.20 -35.76
N LEU A 12 14.93 14.22 -35.30
CA LEU A 12 14.40 13.03 -34.64
C LEU A 12 13.84 13.49 -33.28
N ALA A 13 12.56 13.82 -33.26
CA ALA A 13 11.84 13.93 -32.01
C ALA A 13 11.80 12.50 -31.43
N ILE A 14 12.73 12.21 -30.54
CA ILE A 14 12.60 11.08 -29.63
C ILE A 14 11.45 11.48 -28.72
N ALA A 15 10.24 11.06 -29.05
CA ALA A 15 9.19 10.98 -28.08
C ALA A 15 9.68 9.97 -27.03
N CYS A 16 10.30 10.46 -25.94
CA CYS A 16 10.25 9.71 -24.71
C CYS A 16 8.76 9.55 -24.42
N SER A 17 8.21 8.38 -24.73
CA SER A 17 7.03 7.93 -24.04
C SER A 17 7.46 7.85 -22.57
N ALA A 18 7.14 8.88 -21.77
CA ALA A 18 7.08 8.73 -20.35
C ALA A 18 6.06 7.61 -20.15
N SER A 19 6.51 6.41 -19.87
CA SER A 19 5.61 5.39 -19.38
C SER A 19 5.16 5.89 -18.03
N ALA A 20 3.87 6.08 -17.86
CA ALA A 20 3.27 6.34 -16.57
C ALA A 20 3.80 5.26 -15.63
N ASN A 21 4.19 5.65 -14.43
CA ASN A 21 4.98 4.81 -13.57
C ASN A 21 4.75 5.24 -12.13
N LEU A 22 4.26 4.32 -11.32
CA LEU A 22 4.12 4.50 -9.88
C LEU A 22 5.46 4.33 -9.12
N ASP A 23 6.60 4.32 -9.83
CA ASP A 23 7.91 4.26 -9.20
C ASP A 23 8.06 5.38 -8.15
N GLY A 24 8.47 4.97 -6.96
CA GLY A 24 8.58 5.87 -5.82
C GLY A 24 7.35 5.89 -4.90
N CYS A 25 6.19 5.40 -5.35
CA CYS A 25 5.06 5.22 -4.45
C CYS A 25 5.42 4.24 -3.34
N LEU A 26 4.93 4.52 -2.14
CA LEU A 26 5.28 3.71 -0.98
C LEU A 26 4.08 3.55 -0.04
N VAL A 27 4.10 2.42 0.68
CA VAL A 27 3.20 2.16 1.79
C VAL A 27 4.03 1.89 3.04
N MET A 28 3.74 2.63 4.10
CA MET A 28 4.40 2.47 5.40
C MET A 28 3.38 2.20 6.49
N MET A 29 3.57 1.15 7.27
CA MET A 29 2.76 0.95 8.46
C MET A 29 3.17 1.95 9.55
N THR A 30 2.19 2.71 10.03
CA THR A 30 2.38 3.71 11.09
C THR A 30 1.92 3.21 12.46
N SER A 31 1.04 2.21 12.48
CA SER A 31 0.54 1.54 13.70
C SER A 31 0.00 0.14 13.34
N PRO A 32 0.10 -0.85 14.24
CA PRO A 32 0.89 -0.85 15.47
C PRO A 32 2.38 -1.04 15.18
N THR A 33 3.26 -0.62 16.10
CA THR A 33 4.70 -0.87 15.98
C THR A 33 5.08 -2.30 16.37
N GLU A 34 4.26 -2.94 17.20
CA GLU A 34 4.39 -4.33 17.61
C GLU A 34 3.01 -4.94 17.89
N VAL A 35 2.90 -6.24 17.79
CA VAL A 35 1.67 -6.98 18.08
C VAL A 35 1.95 -8.15 19.01
N LEU A 36 0.93 -8.52 19.80
CA LEU A 36 0.92 -9.73 20.64
C LEU A 36 -0.11 -10.72 20.10
N PRO A 37 0.17 -12.02 20.12
CA PRO A 37 -0.82 -13.03 19.81
C PRO A 37 -2.08 -12.89 20.67
N GLY A 38 -3.24 -13.07 20.08
CA GLY A 38 -4.55 -12.91 20.71
C GLY A 38 -5.05 -11.47 20.81
N GLY A 39 -4.25 -10.48 20.45
CA GLY A 39 -4.64 -9.08 20.45
C GLY A 39 -5.41 -8.67 19.18
N THR A 40 -6.26 -7.65 19.32
CA THR A 40 -6.89 -6.96 18.18
C THR A 40 -6.30 -5.56 18.08
N TYR A 41 -5.91 -5.15 16.90
CA TYR A 41 -5.21 -3.90 16.63
C TYR A 41 -5.81 -3.19 15.43
N THR A 42 -5.83 -1.88 15.47
CA THR A 42 -6.04 -1.06 14.27
C THR A 42 -4.71 -0.89 13.55
N PHE A 43 -4.61 -1.48 12.39
CA PHE A 43 -3.48 -1.29 11.48
C PHE A 43 -3.70 -0.03 10.66
N SER A 44 -2.69 0.83 10.66
CA SER A 44 -2.70 2.10 9.92
C SER A 44 -1.54 2.12 8.95
N PHE A 45 -1.84 2.40 7.69
CA PHE A 45 -0.84 2.44 6.62
C PHE A 45 -0.88 3.81 5.94
N TRP A 46 0.23 4.53 6.00
CA TRP A 46 0.43 5.72 5.19
C TRP A 46 0.76 5.32 3.76
N VAL A 47 -0.02 5.79 2.82
CA VAL A 47 0.14 5.57 1.39
C VAL A 47 0.53 6.89 0.75
N GLN A 48 1.67 6.94 0.08
CA GLN A 48 2.21 8.14 -0.57
C GLN A 48 2.34 7.89 -2.07
N ASN A 49 1.81 8.79 -2.87
CA ASN A 49 2.01 8.82 -4.31
C ASN A 49 3.19 9.75 -4.66
N GLU A 50 4.31 9.17 -5.08
CA GLU A 50 5.52 9.87 -5.54
C GLU A 50 5.72 9.72 -7.06
N SER A 51 4.66 9.36 -7.80
CA SER A 51 4.67 9.26 -9.26
C SER A 51 5.19 10.56 -9.88
N GLN A 52 6.07 10.42 -10.87
CA GLN A 52 6.72 11.57 -11.53
C GLN A 52 5.97 11.99 -12.81
N ASP A 53 4.99 11.24 -13.25
CA ASP A 53 4.35 11.36 -14.56
C ASP A 53 2.86 11.66 -14.52
N GLY A 54 2.33 11.89 -13.34
CA GLY A 54 0.96 12.33 -13.16
C GLY A 54 -0.06 11.21 -12.91
N GLU A 55 0.40 9.94 -12.81
CA GLU A 55 -0.49 8.83 -12.53
C GLU A 55 -1.01 8.88 -11.08
N GLY A 56 -2.33 8.77 -10.90
CA GLY A 56 -2.99 8.67 -9.61
C GLY A 56 -3.06 7.23 -9.12
N ILE A 57 -3.01 7.02 -7.80
CA ILE A 57 -3.29 5.70 -7.21
C ILE A 57 -4.81 5.51 -7.19
N ALA A 58 -5.28 4.46 -7.88
CA ALA A 58 -6.69 4.07 -7.94
C ALA A 58 -7.01 2.89 -7.02
N THR A 59 -6.03 2.03 -6.73
CA THR A 59 -6.25 0.85 -5.88
C THR A 59 -5.12 0.68 -4.87
N ILE A 60 -5.50 0.34 -3.64
CA ILE A 60 -4.60 -0.04 -2.56
C ILE A 60 -5.00 -1.44 -2.10
N GLN A 61 -4.04 -2.33 -2.00
CA GLN A 61 -4.22 -3.70 -1.53
C GLN A 61 -3.27 -3.98 -0.37
N ILE A 62 -3.80 -4.47 0.74
CA ILE A 62 -3.02 -4.87 1.92
C ILE A 62 -3.35 -6.32 2.23
N SER A 63 -2.39 -7.21 2.01
CA SER A 63 -2.54 -8.65 2.22
C SER A 63 -1.87 -9.06 3.54
N PHE A 64 -2.68 -9.55 4.45
CA PHE A 64 -2.23 -10.07 5.73
C PHE A 64 -1.87 -11.55 5.61
N PRO A 65 -0.82 -12.01 6.28
CA PRO A 65 -0.46 -13.42 6.27
C PRO A 65 -1.44 -14.27 7.09
N ASP A 66 -1.34 -15.59 6.94
CA ASP A 66 -2.07 -16.55 7.79
C ASP A 66 -1.87 -16.23 9.28
N GLY A 67 -2.92 -16.38 10.06
CA GLY A 67 -2.94 -16.06 11.48
C GLY A 67 -3.45 -14.66 11.80
N TYR A 68 -3.78 -13.86 10.79
CA TYR A 68 -4.54 -12.63 10.96
C TYR A 68 -6.00 -12.85 10.56
N THR A 69 -6.91 -12.25 11.32
CA THR A 69 -8.33 -12.15 10.95
C THR A 69 -8.67 -10.68 10.81
N ILE A 70 -8.93 -10.22 9.59
CA ILE A 70 -9.23 -8.82 9.26
C ILE A 70 -10.75 -8.57 9.24
N PHE A 71 -11.16 -7.32 9.54
CA PHE A 71 -12.58 -6.96 9.68
C PHE A 71 -12.97 -5.87 8.68
N GLU A 72 -13.71 -6.24 7.63
CA GLU A 72 -14.16 -5.32 6.57
C GLU A 72 -14.90 -4.10 7.11
N GLY A 73 -15.77 -4.28 8.09
CA GLY A 73 -16.54 -3.18 8.68
C GLY A 73 -15.73 -2.13 9.45
N THR A 74 -14.42 -2.31 9.57
CA THR A 74 -13.50 -1.36 10.22
C THR A 74 -12.60 -0.63 9.23
N MET A 75 -12.71 -0.95 7.94
CA MET A 75 -11.93 -0.30 6.89
C MET A 75 -12.30 1.18 6.79
N ALA A 76 -11.30 2.03 6.69
CA ALA A 76 -11.46 3.47 6.58
C ALA A 76 -10.26 4.09 5.85
N CYS A 77 -10.38 5.36 5.46
CA CYS A 77 -9.27 6.18 4.99
C CYS A 77 -9.46 7.64 5.46
N ASP A 78 -8.34 8.35 5.60
CA ASP A 78 -8.36 9.79 5.88
C ASP A 78 -8.68 10.59 4.62
N GLU A 79 -9.42 11.69 4.76
CA GLU A 79 -9.64 12.62 3.65
C GLU A 79 -8.37 13.42 3.35
N ILE A 80 -7.99 13.50 2.07
CA ILE A 80 -6.97 14.44 1.57
C ILE A 80 -7.61 15.82 1.38
N VAL A 81 -8.77 15.83 0.74
CA VAL A 81 -9.66 16.98 0.59
C VAL A 81 -11.09 16.50 0.73
N VAL A 82 -12.04 17.41 0.96
CA VAL A 82 -13.45 17.06 1.14
C VAL A 82 -13.95 16.21 -0.03
N GLY A 83 -14.38 14.99 0.29
CA GLY A 83 -14.91 14.02 -0.66
C GLY A 83 -13.87 13.24 -1.45
N ARG A 84 -12.57 13.33 -1.07
CA ARG A 84 -11.51 12.52 -1.68
C ARG A 84 -10.47 12.11 -0.63
N PRO A 85 -9.97 10.83 -0.62
CA PRO A 85 -10.31 9.77 -1.59
C PRO A 85 -11.73 9.23 -1.39
N SER A 86 -12.31 8.72 -2.48
CA SER A 86 -13.60 8.03 -2.49
C SER A 86 -13.37 6.57 -2.92
N PHE A 87 -13.14 5.71 -1.94
CA PHE A 87 -12.86 4.29 -2.17
C PHE A 87 -14.07 3.42 -1.82
N ASP A 88 -14.37 2.43 -2.66
CA ASP A 88 -15.06 1.22 -2.23
C ASP A 88 -14.08 0.36 -1.44
N MET A 89 -14.52 -0.12 -0.28
CA MET A 89 -13.67 -0.85 0.66
C MET A 89 -14.27 -2.23 0.90
N TYR A 90 -13.49 -3.27 0.60
CA TYR A 90 -13.97 -4.64 0.73
C TYR A 90 -12.84 -5.65 0.95
N ILE A 91 -13.23 -6.85 1.43
CA ILE A 91 -12.35 -8.01 1.57
C ILE A 91 -12.92 -9.12 0.67
N PRO A 92 -12.18 -9.61 -0.33
CA PRO A 92 -12.60 -10.74 -1.15
C PRO A 92 -12.91 -11.98 -0.27
N PRO A 93 -13.94 -12.78 -0.58
CA PRO A 93 -14.44 -13.85 0.31
C PRO A 93 -13.46 -14.97 0.66
N ILE A 94 -12.38 -15.11 -0.07
CA ILE A 94 -11.40 -16.21 0.09
C ILE A 94 -9.99 -15.69 0.36
N ASP A 95 -9.86 -14.39 0.69
CA ASP A 95 -8.56 -13.76 0.80
C ASP A 95 -8.41 -13.00 2.12
N HIS A 96 -7.17 -12.87 2.59
CA HIS A 96 -6.80 -12.03 3.73
C HIS A 96 -6.32 -10.65 3.24
N THR A 97 -6.88 -10.17 2.11
CA THR A 97 -6.51 -8.92 1.46
C THR A 97 -7.61 -7.89 1.63
N ALA A 98 -7.27 -6.77 2.23
CA ALA A 98 -8.13 -5.58 2.27
C ALA A 98 -7.88 -4.73 1.03
N ILE A 99 -8.94 -4.31 0.36
CA ILE A 99 -8.89 -3.54 -0.89
C ILE A 99 -9.63 -2.23 -0.71
N TRP A 100 -8.97 -1.13 -1.06
CA TRP A 100 -9.53 0.20 -1.28
C TRP A 100 -9.44 0.48 -2.77
N GLU A 101 -10.56 0.61 -3.45
CA GLU A 101 -10.65 0.74 -4.90
C GLU A 101 -11.44 2.00 -5.28
N ASP A 102 -10.93 2.79 -6.23
CA ASP A 102 -11.63 3.95 -6.77
C ASP A 102 -13.01 3.55 -7.30
N ASN A 103 -14.05 4.21 -6.80
CA ASN A 103 -15.45 3.90 -7.15
C ASN A 103 -16.07 4.90 -8.12
N ASN A 104 -15.38 5.95 -8.49
CA ASN A 104 -15.94 7.01 -9.32
C ASN A 104 -15.34 7.06 -10.74
N GLY A 105 -14.23 6.38 -10.98
CA GLY A 105 -13.51 6.34 -12.23
C GLY A 105 -12.94 7.72 -12.60
N GLY A 106 -11.67 7.80 -12.87
CA GLY A 106 -11.04 9.07 -13.16
C GLY A 106 -9.52 9.00 -13.15
N THR A 107 -8.89 9.97 -12.52
CA THR A 107 -7.44 10.09 -12.44
C THR A 107 -6.84 9.46 -11.18
N GLY A 108 -7.55 8.51 -10.60
CA GLY A 108 -7.20 7.92 -9.29
C GLY A 108 -7.51 8.84 -8.13
N GLU A 109 -7.48 8.28 -6.92
CA GLU A 109 -7.91 8.98 -5.70
C GLU A 109 -6.78 9.69 -4.97
N ILE A 110 -5.53 9.20 -5.11
CA ILE A 110 -4.35 9.84 -4.52
C ILE A 110 -3.48 10.34 -5.66
N LEU A 111 -3.50 11.64 -5.89
CA LEU A 111 -2.73 12.27 -6.96
C LEU A 111 -1.24 12.37 -6.61
N PRO A 112 -0.35 12.57 -7.60
CA PRO A 112 1.07 12.77 -7.35
C PRO A 112 1.36 13.79 -6.26
N THR A 113 2.31 13.48 -5.39
CA THR A 113 2.70 14.24 -4.19
C THR A 113 1.70 14.23 -3.03
N GLU A 114 0.56 13.58 -3.19
CA GLU A 114 -0.41 13.41 -2.12
C GLU A 114 -0.20 12.09 -1.37
N GLY A 115 -0.78 12.01 -0.19
CA GLY A 115 -0.81 10.80 0.61
C GLY A 115 -2.02 10.77 1.53
N THR A 116 -2.40 9.57 1.94
CA THR A 116 -3.48 9.34 2.90
C THR A 116 -3.14 8.18 3.81
N THR A 117 -3.86 8.07 4.93
CA THR A 117 -3.78 6.89 5.80
C THR A 117 -4.99 6.01 5.57
N VAL A 118 -4.76 4.72 5.34
CA VAL A 118 -5.81 3.71 5.34
C VAL A 118 -5.74 2.88 6.61
N TYR A 119 -6.90 2.41 7.07
CA TYR A 119 -7.07 1.73 8.37
C TYR A 119 -7.84 0.44 8.21
N ILE A 120 -7.49 -0.56 9.02
CA ILE A 120 -8.25 -1.80 9.19
C ILE A 120 -7.94 -2.44 10.54
N ASP A 121 -8.94 -2.98 11.21
CA ASP A 121 -8.73 -3.79 12.39
C ASP A 121 -8.42 -5.24 12.01
N ALA A 122 -7.48 -5.82 12.72
CA ALA A 122 -7.17 -7.23 12.62
C ALA A 122 -6.89 -7.84 14.00
N THR A 123 -7.39 -9.05 14.21
CA THR A 123 -6.98 -9.91 15.34
C THR A 123 -5.81 -10.78 14.91
N VAL A 124 -4.77 -10.76 15.72
CA VAL A 124 -3.55 -11.57 15.53
C VAL A 124 -3.72 -12.85 16.33
N ALA A 125 -3.89 -14.01 15.68
CA ALA A 125 -4.03 -15.29 16.39
C ALA A 125 -2.66 -15.84 16.78
N ASP A 126 -2.13 -16.77 16.00
CA ASP A 126 -0.83 -17.39 16.23
C ASP A 126 0.00 -17.19 14.97
N VAL A 127 0.75 -16.09 14.95
CA VAL A 127 1.55 -15.73 13.78
C VAL A 127 2.98 -16.21 13.93
N SER A 128 3.46 -16.84 12.89
CA SER A 128 4.87 -17.19 12.79
C SER A 128 5.70 -15.92 12.68
N TYR A 129 6.78 -15.84 13.47
CA TYR A 129 7.72 -14.74 13.39
C TYR A 129 8.20 -14.52 11.94
N GLY A 130 8.19 -13.27 11.51
CA GLY A 130 8.81 -12.84 10.27
C GLY A 130 7.96 -13.02 9.02
N THR A 131 6.65 -13.32 9.13
CA THR A 131 5.77 -13.29 7.96
C THR A 131 5.35 -11.85 7.69
N PRO A 132 5.72 -11.26 6.54
CA PRO A 132 5.42 -9.87 6.24
C PRO A 132 3.95 -9.67 5.85
N ILE A 133 3.45 -8.46 6.10
CA ILE A 133 2.26 -7.93 5.43
C ILE A 133 2.71 -7.46 4.05
N PHE A 134 2.05 -7.92 3.00
CA PHE A 134 2.30 -7.47 1.64
C PHE A 134 1.36 -6.32 1.28
N TRP A 135 1.82 -5.45 0.41
CA TRP A 135 1.01 -4.37 -0.12
C TRP A 135 1.26 -4.19 -1.61
N CYS A 136 0.24 -3.74 -2.33
CA CYS A 136 0.34 -3.28 -3.70
C CYS A 136 -0.49 -1.99 -3.85
N VAL A 137 -0.01 -1.09 -4.69
CA VAL A 137 -0.77 0.05 -5.19
C VAL A 137 -0.84 -0.04 -6.71
N GLN A 138 -2.00 0.27 -7.27
CA GLN A 138 -2.23 0.25 -8.72
C GLN A 138 -2.66 1.63 -9.17
N GLY A 139 -2.19 2.02 -10.34
CA GLY A 139 -2.54 3.27 -10.99
C GLY A 139 -3.92 3.27 -11.62
N ASP A 140 -4.36 4.44 -12.02
CA ASP A 140 -5.66 4.67 -12.67
C ASP A 140 -5.70 4.24 -14.15
N GLY A 141 -4.58 3.75 -14.68
CA GLY A 141 -4.47 3.41 -16.09
C GLY A 141 -4.53 4.64 -17.02
N ALA A 142 -4.23 5.83 -16.50
CA ALA A 142 -4.04 7.03 -17.31
C ALA A 142 -2.80 6.84 -18.20
N GLY A 143 -2.98 6.14 -19.30
CA GLY A 143 -1.92 5.67 -20.19
C GLY A 143 -2.36 4.36 -20.82
N ASP A 144 -1.43 3.57 -21.31
CA ASP A 144 -1.75 2.35 -22.06
C ASP A 144 -1.82 1.08 -21.16
N GLU A 145 -1.31 1.12 -19.92
CA GLU A 145 -1.26 -0.04 -19.02
C GLU A 145 -1.48 0.38 -17.56
N VAL A 146 -2.14 -0.50 -16.79
CA VAL A 146 -2.25 -0.35 -15.34
C VAL A 146 -0.89 -0.65 -14.73
N HIS A 147 -0.31 0.34 -14.09
CA HIS A 147 0.95 0.18 -13.37
C HIS A 147 0.71 -0.26 -11.94
N GLU A 148 1.58 -1.11 -11.45
CA GLU A 148 1.50 -1.66 -10.11
C GLU A 148 2.86 -1.60 -9.44
N VAL A 149 2.89 -1.17 -8.18
CA VAL A 149 4.05 -1.23 -7.31
C VAL A 149 3.69 -1.98 -6.04
N CYS A 150 4.49 -2.99 -5.70
CA CYS A 150 4.28 -3.83 -4.54
C CYS A 150 5.49 -3.83 -3.61
N GLY A 151 5.23 -4.13 -2.34
CA GLY A 151 6.26 -4.28 -1.33
C GLY A 151 5.79 -5.10 -0.14
N CYS A 152 6.59 -5.11 0.91
CA CYS A 152 6.24 -5.78 2.14
C CYS A 152 6.71 -5.01 3.38
N ILE A 153 6.00 -5.22 4.49
CA ILE A 153 6.25 -4.60 5.79
C ILE A 153 6.43 -5.71 6.82
N GLN A 154 7.53 -5.66 7.55
CA GLN A 154 7.77 -6.56 8.68
C GLN A 154 7.08 -6.01 9.93
N VAL A 155 6.23 -6.81 10.56
CA VAL A 155 5.61 -6.48 11.84
C VAL A 155 6.44 -7.10 12.96
N ALA A 156 6.82 -6.30 13.94
CA ALA A 156 7.46 -6.83 15.12
C ALA A 156 6.43 -7.58 15.96
N ILE A 157 6.64 -8.89 16.13
CA ILE A 157 5.84 -9.71 17.02
C ILE A 157 6.60 -9.82 18.34
N ASN A 158 6.01 -9.30 19.39
CA ASN A 158 6.56 -9.49 20.72
C ASN A 158 6.02 -10.82 21.28
N PRO A 159 6.86 -11.88 21.39
CA PRO A 159 6.38 -13.10 22.00
C PRO A 159 6.01 -12.79 23.44
N VAL A 160 4.84 -13.21 23.85
CA VAL A 160 4.58 -13.36 25.28
C VAL A 160 5.64 -14.35 25.74
N GLU A 161 6.69 -13.87 26.44
CA GLU A 161 7.57 -14.77 27.14
C GLU A 161 6.67 -15.58 28.07
N ASP A 162 6.46 -16.83 27.76
CA ASP A 162 5.91 -17.79 28.69
C ASP A 162 6.92 -17.84 29.85
N LEU A 163 6.71 -16.91 30.81
CA LEU A 163 7.40 -16.97 32.08
C LEU A 163 6.96 -18.30 32.70
N SER A 164 7.72 -19.33 32.37
CA SER A 164 7.45 -20.65 32.93
C SER A 164 7.29 -20.50 34.45
N TRP A 165 6.37 -21.22 35.03
CA TRP A 165 6.19 -21.23 36.49
C TRP A 165 7.51 -21.36 37.26
N THR A 166 8.54 -21.92 36.65
CA THR A 166 9.91 -22.04 37.13
C THR A 166 10.62 -20.67 37.22
N ALA A 167 10.45 -19.81 36.19
CA ALA A 167 11.01 -18.45 36.20
C ALA A 167 10.27 -17.55 37.24
N ILE A 168 8.93 -17.67 37.31
CA ILE A 168 8.14 -16.94 38.31
C ILE A 168 8.58 -17.35 39.71
N LYS A 169 8.75 -18.63 40.01
CA LYS A 169 9.22 -19.10 41.33
C LYS A 169 10.62 -18.63 41.69
N ALA A 170 11.48 -18.34 40.70
CA ALA A 170 12.83 -17.82 40.91
C ALA A 170 12.82 -16.35 41.38
N LEU A 171 11.77 -15.58 41.03
CA LEU A 171 11.61 -14.17 41.44
C LEU A 171 11.12 -14.01 42.90
N TYR A 172 10.58 -15.07 43.49
CA TYR A 172 10.02 -15.07 44.87
C TYR A 172 10.87 -15.86 45.89
N ARG A 173 12.12 -16.15 45.58
CA ARG A 173 13.13 -16.71 46.48
C ARG A 173 14.18 -15.67 46.81
#